data_f70cf8d776e8d9bd6ba035b91a52a073
#
_entry.id   f70cf8d776e8d9bd6ba035b91a52a073
#
_cell.length_a   1.000
_cell.length_b   1.000
_cell.length_c   1.000
_cell.angle_alpha   90.00
_cell.angle_beta   90.00
_cell.angle_gamma   90.00
#
_symmetry.space_group_name_H-M   'P 1'
#
loop_
_entity.id
_entity.type
_entity.pdbx_description
1 polymer ?
#
loop_
_entity_poly.entity_id
_entity_poly.type
_entity_poly.pdbx_seq_one_letter_code
_entity_poly.pdbx_strand_id
1 'polypeptide(L)'
;VTALSRSASKVFGKDIGTVDGSALDKDNLKVAMLNQEVVIITLGITENPLRVRLLGPAKTPMNIRSEGTRLAIETMKELNIKRLLVQTSYGTGPSKNMLRFIEKLFFKLLLKPQMDDTEKQDKYIRESGLDWTISQPVHLNDNKEVSSSLYTSNNNQVSQWQVSRRLVGKFLAKAISDNSTLKQTIAVSQK
;
A
#
# COMPACT_ATOMS: atom_id res chain seq x y z
N VAL A 1 -13.28 11.15 -6.91
CA VAL A 1 -12.58 9.97 -6.36
C VAL A 1 -13.36 8.72 -6.74
N THR A 2 -12.66 7.69 -7.21
CA THR A 2 -13.23 6.37 -7.51
C THR A 2 -12.50 5.30 -6.70
N ALA A 3 -13.24 4.42 -6.03
CA ALA A 3 -12.70 3.31 -5.26
C ALA A 3 -12.90 1.98 -6.02
N LEU A 4 -11.82 1.22 -6.18
CA LEU A 4 -11.86 -0.14 -6.72
C LEU A 4 -11.59 -1.15 -5.60
N SER A 5 -12.51 -2.04 -5.36
CA SER A 5 -12.32 -3.23 -4.52
C SER A 5 -13.37 -4.30 -4.85
N ARG A 6 -13.19 -5.52 -4.32
CA ARG A 6 -14.17 -6.62 -4.51
C ARG A 6 -15.57 -6.32 -3.96
N SER A 7 -15.72 -5.25 -3.19
CA SER A 7 -16.98 -4.85 -2.57
C SER A 7 -17.00 -3.34 -2.28
N ALA A 8 -16.49 -2.52 -3.19
CA ALA A 8 -16.41 -1.07 -3.04
C ALA A 8 -17.78 -0.44 -2.76
N SER A 9 -18.80 -0.84 -3.53
CA SER A 9 -20.17 -0.36 -3.40
C SER A 9 -20.81 -0.62 -2.03
N LYS A 10 -20.34 -1.64 -1.29
CA LYS A 10 -20.83 -1.96 0.05
C LYS A 10 -20.12 -1.17 1.17
N VAL A 11 -18.94 -0.64 0.88
CA VAL A 11 -18.06 0.01 1.88
C VAL A 11 -18.15 1.53 1.81
N PHE A 12 -18.25 2.08 0.60
CA PHE A 12 -18.22 3.52 0.37
C PHE A 12 -19.62 4.07 0.13
N GLY A 13 -19.86 5.29 0.61
CA GLY A 13 -21.12 6.02 0.41
C GLY A 13 -21.30 6.51 -1.02
N LYS A 14 -22.46 7.12 -1.31
CA LYS A 14 -22.87 7.59 -2.66
C LYS A 14 -22.00 8.73 -3.21
N ASP A 15 -21.19 9.38 -2.36
CA ASP A 15 -20.34 10.51 -2.75
C ASP A 15 -19.02 10.07 -3.40
N ILE A 16 -18.76 8.77 -3.46
CA ILE A 16 -17.55 8.19 -4.04
C ILE A 16 -17.95 7.24 -5.16
N GLY A 17 -17.37 7.43 -6.36
CA GLY A 17 -17.49 6.47 -7.43
C GLY A 17 -16.96 5.10 -7.00
N THR A 18 -17.67 4.02 -7.33
CA THR A 18 -17.27 2.67 -6.93
C THR A 18 -17.22 1.73 -8.12
N VAL A 19 -16.19 0.88 -8.13
CA VAL A 19 -16.04 -0.24 -9.06
C VAL A 19 -15.88 -1.51 -8.23
N ASP A 20 -16.87 -2.40 -8.28
CA ASP A 20 -16.78 -3.71 -7.68
C ASP A 20 -16.01 -4.64 -8.62
N GLY A 21 -14.77 -4.98 -8.23
CA GLY A 21 -13.91 -5.76 -9.09
C GLY A 21 -12.55 -6.09 -8.47
N SER A 22 -11.70 -6.72 -9.26
CA SER A 22 -10.37 -7.14 -8.84
C SER A 22 -9.29 -6.19 -9.40
N ALA A 23 -8.28 -5.87 -8.59
CA ALA A 23 -7.09 -5.18 -9.07
C ALA A 23 -6.20 -6.07 -9.98
N LEU A 24 -6.54 -7.35 -10.16
CA LEU A 24 -5.92 -8.26 -11.13
C LEU A 24 -6.66 -8.28 -12.47
N ASP A 25 -7.68 -7.47 -12.62
CA ASP A 25 -8.46 -7.31 -13.84
C ASP A 25 -8.19 -5.93 -14.42
N LYS A 26 -7.62 -5.89 -15.63
CA LYS A 26 -7.21 -4.65 -16.27
C LYS A 26 -8.40 -3.78 -16.70
N ASP A 27 -9.53 -4.38 -17.03
CA ASP A 27 -10.72 -3.63 -17.41
C ASP A 27 -11.33 -2.92 -16.20
N ASN A 28 -11.36 -3.57 -15.05
CA ASN A 28 -11.75 -2.95 -13.80
C ASN A 28 -10.82 -1.78 -13.41
N LEU A 29 -9.51 -1.94 -13.62
CA LEU A 29 -8.54 -0.87 -13.40
C LEU A 29 -8.76 0.30 -14.36
N LYS A 30 -9.00 0.04 -15.64
CA LYS A 30 -9.30 1.10 -16.63
C LYS A 30 -10.54 1.88 -16.24
N VAL A 31 -11.63 1.21 -15.89
CA VAL A 31 -12.87 1.87 -15.47
C VAL A 31 -12.64 2.73 -14.22
N ALA A 32 -11.92 2.19 -13.23
CA ALA A 32 -11.66 2.92 -11.97
C ALA A 32 -10.73 4.13 -12.16
N MET A 33 -9.81 4.07 -13.11
CA MET A 33 -8.80 5.11 -13.36
C MET A 33 -9.23 6.15 -14.40
N LEU A 34 -10.34 5.94 -15.10
CA LEU A 34 -10.81 6.89 -16.11
C LEU A 34 -11.08 8.27 -15.47
N ASN A 35 -10.53 9.32 -16.07
CA ASN A 35 -10.62 10.71 -15.57
C ASN A 35 -10.03 10.92 -14.16
N GLN A 36 -9.07 10.08 -13.74
CA GLN A 36 -8.32 10.30 -12.51
C GLN A 36 -6.93 10.87 -12.82
N GLU A 37 -6.40 11.72 -11.93
CA GLU A 37 -5.06 12.31 -12.04
C GLU A 37 -4.04 11.59 -11.18
N VAL A 38 -4.50 10.89 -10.15
CA VAL A 38 -3.68 10.23 -9.13
C VAL A 38 -4.22 8.84 -8.84
N VAL A 39 -3.34 7.88 -8.67
CA VAL A 39 -3.68 6.53 -8.22
C VAL A 39 -3.06 6.25 -6.86
N ILE A 40 -3.88 5.77 -5.93
CA ILE A 40 -3.44 5.33 -4.61
C ILE A 40 -3.70 3.83 -4.49
N ILE A 41 -2.65 3.06 -4.22
CA ILE A 41 -2.71 1.61 -4.08
C ILE A 41 -2.49 1.22 -2.62
N THR A 42 -3.46 0.51 -2.04
CA THR A 42 -3.40 -0.03 -0.67
C THR A 42 -3.70 -1.53 -0.63
N LEU A 43 -3.24 -2.26 -1.64
CA LEU A 43 -3.49 -3.69 -1.79
C LEU A 43 -2.83 -4.50 -0.66
N GLY A 44 -3.51 -5.52 -0.19
CA GLY A 44 -3.00 -6.39 0.87
C GLY A 44 -3.82 -7.67 1.03
N ILE A 45 -3.25 -8.62 1.77
CA ILE A 45 -3.91 -9.85 2.19
C ILE A 45 -4.51 -9.58 3.58
N THR A 46 -5.82 -9.76 3.72
CA THR A 46 -6.57 -9.51 4.97
C THR A 46 -6.70 -10.74 5.84
N GLU A 47 -6.37 -11.92 5.32
CA GLU A 47 -6.43 -13.19 6.03
C GLU A 47 -5.35 -13.28 7.13
N ASN A 48 -5.66 -14.05 8.18
CA ASN A 48 -4.72 -14.29 9.29
C ASN A 48 -3.40 -14.89 8.75
N PRO A 49 -2.23 -14.30 9.08
CA PRO A 49 -0.94 -14.75 8.56
C PRO A 49 -0.59 -16.22 8.86
N LEU A 50 -0.95 -16.73 10.04
CA LEU A 50 -0.75 -18.14 10.41
C LEU A 50 -1.58 -19.06 9.51
N ARG A 51 -2.85 -18.71 9.27
CA ARG A 51 -3.70 -19.47 8.35
C ARG A 51 -3.13 -19.48 6.93
N VAL A 52 -2.72 -18.30 6.44
CA VAL A 52 -2.11 -18.19 5.10
C VAL A 52 -0.83 -19.02 5.00
N ARG A 53 -0.01 -19.05 6.07
CA ARG A 53 1.24 -19.82 6.11
C ARG A 53 1.02 -21.34 6.08
N LEU A 54 -0.03 -21.83 6.77
CA LEU A 54 -0.29 -23.27 6.94
C LEU A 54 -1.21 -23.84 5.86
N LEU A 55 -2.21 -23.07 5.41
CA LEU A 55 -3.27 -23.53 4.51
C LEU A 55 -3.27 -22.80 3.15
N GLY A 56 -2.36 -21.86 2.95
CA GLY A 56 -2.36 -20.98 1.79
C GLY A 56 -3.46 -19.89 1.86
N PRO A 57 -3.48 -18.97 0.89
CA PRO A 57 -4.48 -17.92 0.79
C PRO A 57 -5.85 -18.54 0.40
N ALA A 58 -6.94 -18.06 1.06
CA ALA A 58 -8.28 -18.58 0.78
C ALA A 58 -9.05 -17.71 -0.23
N LYS A 59 -8.90 -16.39 -0.14
CA LYS A 59 -9.71 -15.41 -0.90
C LYS A 59 -8.87 -14.41 -1.68
N THR A 60 -7.65 -14.16 -1.25
CA THR A 60 -6.79 -13.13 -1.85
C THR A 60 -5.52 -13.81 -2.39
N PRO A 61 -5.21 -13.71 -3.70
CA PRO A 61 -3.99 -14.27 -4.26
C PRO A 61 -2.74 -13.73 -3.58
N MET A 62 -1.71 -14.58 -3.44
CA MET A 62 -0.45 -14.22 -2.78
C MET A 62 0.31 -13.09 -3.48
N ASN A 63 0.16 -12.98 -4.80
CA ASN A 63 0.78 -11.97 -5.65
C ASN A 63 -0.09 -10.72 -5.87
N ILE A 64 -1.11 -10.52 -5.05
CA ILE A 64 -2.07 -9.40 -5.23
C ILE A 64 -1.36 -8.03 -5.24
N ARG A 65 -0.34 -7.85 -4.43
CA ARG A 65 0.38 -6.57 -4.32
C ARG A 65 1.23 -6.32 -5.56
N SER A 66 2.10 -7.24 -5.91
CA SER A 66 3.01 -7.08 -7.05
C SER A 66 2.25 -7.05 -8.37
N GLU A 67 1.38 -8.02 -8.61
CA GLU A 67 0.67 -8.14 -9.87
C GLU A 67 -0.40 -7.04 -10.05
N GLY A 68 -1.18 -6.76 -9.00
CA GLY A 68 -2.15 -5.66 -9.05
C GLY A 68 -1.47 -4.31 -9.27
N THR A 69 -0.31 -4.07 -8.66
CA THR A 69 0.47 -2.84 -8.89
C THR A 69 1.06 -2.80 -10.29
N ARG A 70 1.58 -3.91 -10.82
CA ARG A 70 2.10 -3.98 -12.19
C ARG A 70 1.03 -3.61 -13.21
N LEU A 71 -0.15 -4.24 -13.12
CA LEU A 71 -1.29 -3.94 -13.99
C LEU A 71 -1.77 -2.49 -13.84
N ALA A 72 -1.80 -1.98 -12.61
CA ALA A 72 -2.15 -0.59 -12.36
C ALA A 72 -1.16 0.38 -13.02
N ILE A 73 0.16 0.13 -12.92
CA ILE A 73 1.20 0.94 -13.57
C ILE A 73 1.03 0.92 -15.10
N GLU A 74 0.75 -0.24 -15.69
CA GLU A 74 0.50 -0.35 -17.13
C GLU A 74 -0.73 0.47 -17.54
N THR A 75 -1.83 0.33 -16.79
CA THR A 75 -3.07 1.09 -17.03
C THR A 75 -2.86 2.60 -16.88
N MET A 76 -2.11 3.03 -15.86
CA MET A 76 -1.75 4.44 -15.67
C MET A 76 -0.97 5.00 -16.87
N LYS A 77 -0.03 4.23 -17.42
CA LYS A 77 0.73 4.63 -18.62
C LYS A 77 -0.17 4.76 -19.84
N GLU A 78 -1.09 3.84 -20.05
CA GLU A 78 -2.09 3.91 -21.13
C GLU A 78 -2.99 5.14 -21.02
N LEU A 79 -3.35 5.53 -19.79
CA LEU A 79 -4.22 6.67 -19.51
C LEU A 79 -3.45 8.00 -19.27
N ASN A 80 -2.10 8.00 -19.42
CA ASN A 80 -1.24 9.15 -19.17
C ASN A 80 -1.31 9.70 -17.72
N ILE A 81 -1.65 8.86 -16.73
CA ILE A 81 -1.64 9.23 -15.32
C ILE A 81 -0.22 9.11 -14.78
N LYS A 82 0.30 10.16 -14.14
CA LYS A 82 1.70 10.21 -13.68
C LYS A 82 1.86 9.96 -12.18
N ARG A 83 0.94 10.43 -11.34
CA ARG A 83 1.08 10.42 -9.89
C ARG A 83 0.62 9.09 -9.28
N LEU A 84 1.55 8.39 -8.63
CA LEU A 84 1.31 7.08 -7.99
C LEU A 84 1.70 7.12 -6.52
N LEU A 85 0.78 6.78 -5.63
CA LEU A 85 1.07 6.56 -4.21
C LEU A 85 0.79 5.09 -3.87
N VAL A 86 1.75 4.43 -3.22
CA VAL A 86 1.57 3.02 -2.86
C VAL A 86 1.87 2.82 -1.37
N GLN A 87 0.93 2.22 -0.66
CA GLN A 87 1.19 1.72 0.67
C GLN A 87 1.78 0.31 0.56
N THR A 88 3.01 0.16 1.01
CA THR A 88 3.66 -1.15 1.16
C THR A 88 3.78 -1.52 2.64
N SER A 89 4.88 -2.04 3.08
CA SER A 89 5.10 -2.44 4.48
C SER A 89 6.50 -2.04 4.93
N TYR A 90 6.60 -1.50 6.14
CA TYR A 90 7.91 -1.34 6.78
C TYR A 90 8.60 -2.70 6.91
N GLY A 91 9.90 -2.73 6.69
CA GLY A 91 10.69 -3.96 6.66
C GLY A 91 10.91 -4.55 5.27
N THR A 92 10.54 -3.83 4.19
CA THR A 92 10.90 -4.14 2.80
C THR A 92 11.82 -3.07 2.23
N GLY A 93 12.57 -3.43 1.19
CA GLY A 93 13.51 -2.50 0.55
C GLY A 93 14.49 -1.87 1.56
N PRO A 94 14.65 -0.53 1.56
CA PRO A 94 15.62 0.15 2.42
C PRO A 94 15.39 -0.03 3.93
N SER A 95 14.14 -0.20 4.38
CA SER A 95 13.81 -0.38 5.80
C SER A 95 14.07 -1.79 6.34
N LYS A 96 14.41 -2.76 5.49
CA LYS A 96 14.65 -4.16 5.88
C LYS A 96 15.74 -4.31 6.94
N ASN A 97 16.80 -3.51 6.84
CA ASN A 97 17.92 -3.56 7.78
C ASN A 97 17.61 -2.91 9.14
N MET A 98 16.54 -2.10 9.20
CA MET A 98 16.13 -1.39 10.43
C MET A 98 15.23 -2.25 11.35
N LEU A 99 14.81 -3.43 10.88
CA LEU A 99 14.02 -4.36 11.69
C LEU A 99 14.83 -4.89 12.86
N ARG A 100 14.22 -4.93 14.05
CA ARG A 100 14.79 -5.60 15.23
C ARG A 100 14.83 -7.12 15.00
N PHE A 101 15.63 -7.81 15.78
CA PHE A 101 15.84 -9.27 15.64
C PHE A 101 14.51 -10.06 15.69
N ILE A 102 13.61 -9.69 16.60
CA ILE A 102 12.31 -10.35 16.77
C ILE A 102 11.43 -10.17 15.55
N GLU A 103 11.36 -8.97 14.98
CA GLU A 103 10.60 -8.71 13.75
C GLU A 103 11.19 -9.45 12.56
N LYS A 104 12.52 -9.50 12.44
CA LYS A 104 13.20 -10.29 11.38
C LYS A 104 12.81 -11.76 11.45
N LEU A 105 12.81 -12.33 12.65
CA LEU A 105 12.41 -13.72 12.86
C LEU A 105 10.92 -13.96 12.52
N PHE A 106 10.04 -13.08 13.00
CA PHE A 106 8.62 -13.13 12.72
C PHE A 106 8.33 -13.04 11.21
N PHE A 107 8.94 -12.09 10.50
CA PHE A 107 8.78 -11.92 9.06
C PHE A 107 9.30 -13.12 8.29
N LYS A 108 10.46 -13.67 8.65
CA LYS A 108 11.05 -14.85 8.02
C LYS A 108 10.17 -16.09 8.19
N LEU A 109 9.58 -16.29 9.35
CA LEU A 109 8.81 -17.50 9.67
C LEU A 109 7.37 -17.43 9.17
N LEU A 110 6.70 -16.27 9.31
CA LEU A 110 5.27 -16.15 9.09
C LEU A 110 4.89 -15.34 7.83
N LEU A 111 5.64 -14.30 7.52
CA LEU A 111 5.24 -13.34 6.49
C LEU A 111 6.11 -13.41 5.24
N LYS A 112 7.08 -14.34 5.15
CA LYS A 112 8.03 -14.38 4.02
C LYS A 112 7.36 -14.30 2.65
N PRO A 113 6.33 -15.09 2.29
CA PRO A 113 5.71 -15.01 0.97
C PRO A 113 5.07 -13.64 0.70
N GLN A 114 4.47 -13.01 1.73
CA GLN A 114 3.86 -11.69 1.60
C GLN A 114 4.93 -10.59 1.48
N MET A 115 6.07 -10.74 2.16
CA MET A 115 7.19 -9.82 2.06
C MET A 115 7.88 -9.93 0.69
N ASP A 116 8.07 -11.16 0.18
CA ASP A 116 8.60 -11.39 -1.16
C ASP A 116 7.72 -10.74 -2.24
N ASP A 117 6.39 -10.80 -2.09
CA ASP A 117 5.45 -10.12 -2.98
C ASP A 117 5.55 -8.58 -2.87
N THR A 118 5.72 -8.06 -1.65
CA THR A 118 5.92 -6.63 -1.42
C THR A 118 7.26 -6.15 -1.98
N GLU A 119 8.33 -6.94 -1.90
CA GLU A 119 9.62 -6.59 -2.51
C GLU A 119 9.52 -6.50 -4.05
N LYS A 120 8.74 -7.41 -4.69
CA LYS A 120 8.44 -7.34 -6.13
C LYS A 120 7.61 -6.09 -6.46
N GLN A 121 6.61 -5.77 -5.63
CA GLN A 121 5.82 -4.56 -5.75
C GLN A 121 6.71 -3.31 -5.72
N ASP A 122 7.60 -3.19 -4.72
CA ASP A 122 8.55 -2.07 -4.58
C ASP A 122 9.42 -1.92 -5.85
N LYS A 123 9.89 -3.03 -6.42
CA LYS A 123 10.68 -3.02 -7.66
C LYS A 123 9.87 -2.44 -8.82
N TYR A 124 8.66 -2.92 -9.06
CA TYR A 124 7.80 -2.41 -10.14
C TYR A 124 7.51 -0.92 -10.01
N ILE A 125 7.28 -0.43 -8.78
CA ILE A 125 7.05 0.99 -8.52
C ILE A 125 8.27 1.82 -8.89
N ARG A 126 9.47 1.44 -8.43
CA ARG A 126 10.72 2.17 -8.68
C ARG A 126 11.10 2.20 -10.15
N GLU A 127 10.85 1.11 -10.88
CA GLU A 127 11.14 0.96 -12.31
C GLU A 127 10.02 1.53 -13.21
N SER A 128 8.91 2.00 -12.64
CA SER A 128 7.74 2.45 -13.40
C SER A 128 7.97 3.68 -14.27
N GLY A 129 8.90 4.55 -13.88
CA GLY A 129 9.08 5.88 -14.49
C GLY A 129 8.02 6.91 -14.07
N LEU A 130 7.07 6.54 -13.20
CA LEU A 130 6.02 7.43 -12.69
C LEU A 130 6.54 8.35 -11.56
N ASP A 131 5.74 9.32 -11.20
CA ASP A 131 5.94 10.19 -10.04
C ASP A 131 5.40 9.49 -8.78
N TRP A 132 6.17 8.51 -8.31
CA TRP A 132 5.73 7.64 -7.23
C TRP A 132 6.12 8.14 -5.84
N THR A 133 5.33 7.75 -4.84
CA THR A 133 5.66 7.79 -3.41
C THR A 133 5.31 6.44 -2.80
N ILE A 134 6.25 5.83 -2.07
CA ILE A 134 6.02 4.61 -1.31
C ILE A 134 5.84 4.98 0.16
N SER A 135 4.69 4.66 0.74
CA SER A 135 4.40 4.74 2.16
C SER A 135 4.69 3.40 2.81
N GLN A 136 5.60 3.36 3.79
CA GLN A 136 5.93 2.17 4.57
C GLN A 136 5.45 2.31 6.01
N PRO A 137 4.16 2.05 6.28
CA PRO A 137 3.69 2.05 7.66
C PRO A 137 4.27 0.88 8.44
N VAL A 138 4.55 1.13 9.71
CA VAL A 138 4.80 0.10 10.71
C VAL A 138 3.52 -0.66 11.04
N HIS A 139 3.46 -1.35 12.19
CA HIS A 139 2.28 -2.12 12.56
C HIS A 139 0.99 -1.29 12.57
N LEU A 140 0.01 -1.68 11.74
CA LEU A 140 -1.25 -0.96 11.59
C LEU A 140 -2.23 -1.33 12.70
N ASN A 141 -2.89 -0.32 13.28
CA ASN A 141 -3.99 -0.50 14.23
C ASN A 141 -5.22 0.33 13.82
N ASP A 142 -6.34 0.13 14.52
CA ASP A 142 -7.60 0.83 14.28
C ASP A 142 -7.93 1.85 15.40
N ASN A 143 -6.92 2.28 16.17
CA ASN A 143 -7.10 3.27 17.21
C ASN A 143 -7.66 4.58 16.65
N LYS A 144 -8.75 5.04 17.25
CA LYS A 144 -9.44 6.28 16.87
C LYS A 144 -8.94 7.50 17.65
N GLU A 145 -7.94 7.35 18.51
CA GLU A 145 -7.45 8.43 19.34
C GLU A 145 -7.00 9.64 18.50
N VAL A 146 -7.61 10.78 18.80
CA VAL A 146 -7.42 12.05 18.08
C VAL A 146 -6.09 12.70 18.46
N SER A 147 -5.51 12.36 19.61
CA SER A 147 -4.28 12.95 20.18
C SER A 147 -2.99 12.47 19.53
N SER A 148 -3.03 11.38 18.76
CA SER A 148 -1.84 10.82 18.12
C SER A 148 -1.40 11.66 16.94
N SER A 149 -0.15 12.11 16.95
CA SER A 149 0.46 12.79 15.82
C SER A 149 1.22 11.80 14.93
N LEU A 150 1.31 12.15 13.66
CA LEU A 150 2.03 11.37 12.66
C LEU A 150 3.52 11.70 12.71
N TYR A 151 4.37 10.68 12.66
CA TYR A 151 5.79 10.79 12.38
C TYR A 151 6.12 10.16 11.04
N THR A 152 6.80 10.89 10.18
CA THR A 152 7.22 10.44 8.85
C THR A 152 8.70 10.68 8.64
N SER A 153 9.37 9.78 7.93
CA SER A 153 10.81 9.86 7.70
C SER A 153 11.19 9.23 6.36
N ASN A 154 12.08 9.86 5.63
CA ASN A 154 12.67 9.32 4.39
C ASN A 154 14.00 8.58 4.63
N ASN A 155 14.49 8.55 5.86
CA ASN A 155 15.69 7.81 6.28
C ASN A 155 15.36 6.52 7.05
N ASN A 156 14.14 5.99 6.93
CA ASN A 156 13.63 4.76 7.55
C ASN A 156 13.56 4.79 9.09
N GLN A 157 13.68 5.94 9.73
CA GLN A 157 13.48 6.05 11.17
C GLN A 157 11.98 5.99 11.51
N VAL A 158 11.67 5.43 12.66
CA VAL A 158 10.30 5.34 13.19
C VAL A 158 10.30 5.79 14.64
N SER A 159 9.26 6.47 15.09
CA SER A 159 9.11 6.89 16.49
C SER A 159 8.50 5.77 17.33
N GLN A 160 7.38 5.22 16.88
CA GLN A 160 6.72 4.07 17.50
C GLN A 160 6.55 2.95 16.48
N TRP A 161 6.39 1.70 16.96
CA TRP A 161 6.20 0.52 16.09
C TRP A 161 4.73 0.29 15.72
N GLN A 162 3.90 1.29 15.85
CA GLN A 162 2.48 1.25 15.49
C GLN A 162 2.04 2.57 14.85
N VAL A 163 0.99 2.49 14.05
CA VAL A 163 0.32 3.64 13.45
C VAL A 163 -1.13 3.28 13.10
N SER A 164 -2.06 4.21 13.31
CA SER A 164 -3.44 3.96 12.92
C SER A 164 -3.63 4.07 11.40
N ARG A 165 -4.51 3.23 10.84
CA ARG A 165 -4.89 3.30 9.41
C ARG A 165 -5.39 4.69 9.02
N ARG A 166 -6.06 5.38 9.95
CA ARG A 166 -6.52 6.76 9.75
C ARG A 166 -5.37 7.74 9.53
N LEU A 167 -4.29 7.63 10.30
CA LEU A 167 -3.10 8.49 10.14
C LEU A 167 -2.38 8.21 8.82
N VAL A 168 -2.28 6.95 8.42
CA VAL A 168 -1.71 6.58 7.12
C VAL A 168 -2.56 7.14 5.99
N GLY A 169 -3.89 7.05 6.07
CA GLY A 169 -4.79 7.65 5.09
C GLY A 169 -4.62 9.17 4.99
N LYS A 170 -4.48 9.87 6.13
CA LYS A 170 -4.18 11.32 6.14
C LYS A 170 -2.82 11.63 5.48
N PHE A 171 -1.80 10.80 5.73
CA PHE A 171 -0.51 10.96 5.06
C PHE A 171 -0.65 10.81 3.55
N LEU A 172 -1.28 9.74 3.08
CA LEU A 172 -1.49 9.50 1.65
C LEU A 172 -2.25 10.63 0.98
N ALA A 173 -3.31 11.13 1.61
CA ALA A 173 -4.08 12.27 1.11
C ALA A 173 -3.23 13.55 0.99
N LYS A 174 -2.39 13.85 2.00
CA LYS A 174 -1.47 14.99 1.97
C LYS A 174 -0.40 14.82 0.89
N ALA A 175 0.14 13.61 0.72
CA ALA A 175 1.21 13.31 -0.21
C ALA A 175 0.78 13.42 -1.69
N ILE A 176 -0.52 13.51 -1.99
CA ILE A 176 -1.02 13.72 -3.37
C ILE A 176 -0.36 14.96 -3.99
N SER A 177 -0.36 16.07 -3.28
CA SER A 177 0.15 17.37 -3.74
C SER A 177 1.52 17.76 -3.15
N ASP A 178 2.12 16.89 -2.32
CA ASP A 178 3.42 17.17 -1.69
C ASP A 178 4.57 16.67 -2.58
N ASN A 179 5.14 17.58 -3.35
CA ASN A 179 6.25 17.30 -4.25
C ASN A 179 7.53 16.82 -3.53
N SER A 180 7.69 17.10 -2.23
CA SER A 180 8.84 16.62 -1.45
C SER A 180 8.84 15.11 -1.28
N THR A 181 7.70 14.45 -1.52
CA THR A 181 7.55 12.99 -1.43
C THR A 181 7.79 12.26 -2.76
N LEU A 182 8.01 12.98 -3.86
CA LEU A 182 8.22 12.39 -5.19
C LEU A 182 9.49 11.53 -5.21
N LYS A 183 9.35 10.31 -5.71
CA LYS A 183 10.39 9.28 -5.78
C LYS A 183 11.03 8.98 -4.41
N GLN A 184 10.23 9.13 -3.34
CA GLN A 184 10.64 8.86 -1.96
C GLN A 184 9.92 7.63 -1.39
N THR A 185 10.66 6.91 -0.55
CA THR A 185 10.10 5.91 0.36
C THR A 185 10.03 6.54 1.75
N ILE A 186 8.82 6.62 2.29
CA ILE A 186 8.55 7.30 3.55
C ILE A 186 8.10 6.27 4.59
N ALA A 187 8.89 6.11 5.64
CA ALA A 187 8.48 5.37 6.82
C ALA A 187 7.40 6.16 7.57
N VAL A 188 6.34 5.48 7.98
CA VAL A 188 5.17 6.11 8.60
C VAL A 188 4.88 5.44 9.93
N SER A 189 4.95 6.19 11.01
CA SER A 189 4.67 5.73 12.37
C SER A 189 3.87 6.77 13.16
N GLN A 190 3.39 6.38 14.32
CA GLN A 190 2.83 7.30 15.31
C GLN A 190 3.97 7.98 16.07
N LYS A 191 3.75 9.23 16.49
CA LYS A 191 4.70 9.98 17.31
C LYS A 191 4.47 9.68 18.79
#